data_9725767f4d1542e34dc3ec61595ce0e8
#
_entry.id   9725767f4d1542e34dc3ec61595ce0e8
#
_cell.length_a   1.000
_cell.length_b   1.000
_cell.length_c   1.000
_cell.angle_alpha   90.00
_cell.angle_beta   90.00
_cell.angle_gamma   90.00
#
_symmetry.space_group_name_H-M   'P 1'
#
loop_
_entity.id
_entity.type
_entity.pdbx_description
1 polymer ?
#
loop_
_entity_poly.entity_id
_entity_poly.type
_entity_poly.pdbx_seq_one_letter_code
_entity_poly.pdbx_strand_id
1 'polypeptide(L)'
;MYEIVCRQALAVGFARLRHHVITREDSVLDFAIDLERIAVSEGKTDAIRRRIERAIIEERLKPGDTLPTVRALADDLGINKNTVAAAYRQLRESGLISAEGRKGSAVARHALLAASREIDAGAMQTMAVRDGNPDPLFLPDEGEIRDALGRISVAHHLYGEQRNDVGFVEWAHAQFVDDRIDARSGIFVSVGALDAIERALTVARLHPGDSVAVEDPGYMSVHGLVRAMQLEPISLDIDDDGVTPTSLRKAIKAGAKAVIVTSRSHNPSGIVTSRSRAADLKKLIGDGGDVLFIDDDHTNVLRLAGYNPWHMGARRWLTIRSLSKALGPDFRVAYSTGDAQTIHQLEQRQGLGMGWVSNLLQRLVRELLGTSSVQRKIAAAGDAYRERHHLLTTALKKRGFDVRTGAGLNVWIPVSNEHEVTPRLFEAGWLVRSGRDFCFGEPSGIRVTAARMTTSTILGFADALAKAHKDASTTLIA
;
A
#
# COMPACT_ATOMS: atom_id res chain seq x y z
N MET A 1 24.98 2.31 49.34
CA MET A 1 26.07 1.42 48.93
C MET A 1 25.94 0.96 47.47
N TYR A 2 25.11 1.66 46.68
CA TYR A 2 24.94 1.39 45.22
C TYR A 2 25.44 2.53 44.30
N GLU A 3 25.85 3.66 44.90
CA GLU A 3 26.33 4.85 44.16
C GLU A 3 27.86 4.94 44.02
N ILE A 4 28.62 4.06 44.67
CA ILE A 4 30.09 4.10 44.64
C ILE A 4 30.69 3.15 43.56
N VAL A 5 29.92 2.19 43.06
CA VAL A 5 30.39 1.20 42.07
C VAL A 5 30.25 1.72 40.62
N CYS A 6 29.39 2.71 40.36
CA CYS A 6 29.23 3.30 39.00
C CYS A 6 30.25 4.39 38.64
N ARG A 7 31.06 4.88 39.59
CA ARG A 7 32.06 5.92 39.32
C ARG A 7 33.48 5.43 39.00
N GLN A 8 33.77 4.13 39.23
CA GLN A 8 35.09 3.56 38.91
C GLN A 8 35.17 2.80 37.59
N ALA A 9 34.02 2.51 36.90
CA ALA A 9 34.03 1.89 35.59
C ALA A 9 34.12 2.89 34.40
N LEU A 10 34.10 4.18 34.65
CA LEU A 10 34.13 5.25 33.63
C LEU A 10 35.51 5.95 33.51
N ALA A 11 36.52 5.51 34.24
CA ALA A 11 37.81 6.23 34.29
C ALA A 11 38.97 5.56 33.52
N VAL A 12 38.74 4.46 32.81
CA VAL A 12 39.87 3.75 32.09
C VAL A 12 39.63 3.68 30.56
N GLY A 13 38.59 4.28 30.00
CA GLY A 13 38.28 4.22 28.57
C GLY A 13 38.36 5.55 27.79
N PHE A 14 38.70 6.68 28.43
CA PHE A 14 38.71 8.00 27.77
C PHE A 14 40.09 8.66 27.72
N ALA A 15 40.99 8.04 27.01
CA ALA A 15 42.26 8.71 26.64
C ALA A 15 42.62 8.33 25.23
N ARG A 16 41.97 8.94 24.24
CA ARG A 16 42.40 9.25 22.89
C ARG A 16 41.18 9.53 21.97
N LEU A 17 40.44 10.60 22.23
CA LEU A 17 39.65 11.24 21.21
C LEU A 17 40.21 12.65 21.01
N ARG A 18 41.09 12.77 20.02
CA ARG A 18 41.45 14.07 19.45
C ARG A 18 40.20 14.68 18.86
N HIS A 19 39.96 15.96 19.15
CA HIS A 19 38.99 16.79 18.44
C HIS A 19 39.33 16.78 16.94
N HIS A 20 38.67 15.92 16.17
CA HIS A 20 38.60 16.08 14.73
C HIS A 20 37.30 16.83 14.43
N VAL A 21 37.43 17.94 13.72
CA VAL A 21 36.35 18.60 13.04
C VAL A 21 35.80 17.56 12.04
N ILE A 22 34.59 17.09 12.22
CA ILE A 22 33.94 16.13 11.33
C ILE A 22 33.82 16.80 9.96
N THR A 23 34.66 16.44 9.03
CA THR A 23 34.58 16.84 7.64
C THR A 23 33.62 15.91 6.91
N ARG A 24 33.02 16.37 5.82
CA ARG A 24 32.04 15.64 5.00
C ARG A 24 32.56 14.28 4.51
N GLU A 25 33.87 14.04 4.53
CA GLU A 25 34.56 12.80 4.17
C GLU A 25 34.47 11.72 5.29
N ASP A 26 34.42 12.13 6.56
CA ASP A 26 34.37 11.20 7.70
C ASP A 26 33.01 10.48 7.80
N SER A 27 31.93 11.10 7.32
CA SER A 27 30.58 10.47 7.30
C SER A 27 30.45 9.34 6.25
N VAL A 28 31.26 9.39 5.20
CA VAL A 28 31.33 8.35 4.15
C VAL A 28 32.18 7.17 4.61
N LEU A 29 33.22 7.43 5.42
CA LEU A 29 34.08 6.41 6.05
C LEU A 29 33.32 5.61 7.13
N ASP A 30 32.50 6.27 7.97
CA ASP A 30 31.63 5.61 8.95
C ASP A 30 30.57 4.72 8.28
N PHE A 31 30.11 5.11 7.10
CA PHE A 31 29.21 4.31 6.29
C PHE A 31 29.89 3.03 5.73
N ALA A 32 31.16 3.11 5.33
CA ALA A 32 31.94 1.96 4.85
C ALA A 32 32.17 0.93 5.98
N ILE A 33 32.42 1.39 7.22
CA ILE A 33 32.62 0.52 8.41
C ILE A 33 31.36 -0.28 8.76
N ASP A 34 30.17 0.29 8.57
CA ASP A 34 28.89 -0.41 8.78
C ASP A 34 28.61 -1.52 7.72
N LEU A 35 29.29 -1.43 6.56
CA LEU A 35 29.23 -2.45 5.50
C LEU A 35 30.11 -3.68 5.79
N GLU A 36 31.13 -3.59 6.64
CA GLU A 36 32.01 -4.71 7.00
C GLU A 36 31.30 -5.85 7.75
N ARG A 37 30.12 -5.60 8.33
CA ARG A 37 29.31 -6.59 9.05
C ARG A 37 28.26 -7.30 8.19
N ILE A 38 28.52 -7.56 6.92
CA ILE A 38 27.60 -8.32 6.06
C ILE A 38 27.62 -9.80 6.49
N ALA A 39 26.49 -10.28 7.02
CA ALA A 39 26.32 -11.68 7.32
C ALA A 39 26.42 -12.54 6.05
N VAL A 40 27.12 -13.66 6.15
CA VAL A 40 27.48 -14.54 5.02
C VAL A 40 26.25 -15.23 4.37
N SER A 41 25.05 -15.11 4.95
CA SER A 41 23.83 -15.80 4.53
C SER A 41 22.97 -15.05 3.50
N GLU A 42 23.24 -13.78 3.22
CA GLU A 42 22.50 -12.98 2.22
C GLU A 42 23.34 -12.77 0.96
N GLY A 43 22.68 -12.71 -0.22
CA GLY A 43 23.35 -12.35 -1.47
C GLY A 43 24.06 -10.99 -1.34
N LYS A 44 25.37 -10.94 -1.52
CA LYS A 44 26.20 -9.74 -1.29
C LYS A 44 25.71 -8.49 -2.02
N THR A 45 25.11 -8.63 -3.20
CA THR A 45 24.52 -7.54 -3.98
C THR A 45 23.34 -6.89 -3.25
N ASP A 46 22.41 -7.69 -2.75
CA ASP A 46 21.22 -7.21 -2.05
C ASP A 46 21.54 -6.61 -0.68
N ALA A 47 22.55 -7.15 0.00
CA ALA A 47 23.02 -6.61 1.26
C ALA A 47 23.59 -5.19 1.10
N ILE A 48 24.40 -4.94 0.07
CA ILE A 48 24.92 -3.60 -0.24
C ILE A 48 23.77 -2.66 -0.60
N ARG A 49 22.88 -3.08 -1.50
CA ARG A 49 21.71 -2.29 -1.91
C ARG A 49 20.89 -1.85 -0.70
N ARG A 50 20.44 -2.81 0.14
CA ARG A 50 19.61 -2.53 1.33
C ARG A 50 20.29 -1.60 2.34
N ARG A 51 21.61 -1.69 2.51
CA ARG A 51 22.32 -0.82 3.44
C ARG A 51 22.43 0.62 2.95
N ILE A 52 22.72 0.82 1.66
CA ILE A 52 22.71 2.15 1.05
C ILE A 52 21.29 2.74 1.11
N GLU A 53 20.28 1.95 0.75
CA GLU A 53 18.88 2.33 0.84
C GLU A 53 18.49 2.75 2.26
N ARG A 54 18.86 1.94 3.28
CA ARG A 54 18.64 2.27 4.68
C ARG A 54 19.35 3.55 5.12
N ALA A 55 20.59 3.75 4.71
CA ALA A 55 21.35 4.96 5.03
C ALA A 55 20.71 6.22 4.42
N ILE A 56 20.09 6.11 3.24
CA ILE A 56 19.33 7.19 2.62
C ILE A 56 18.02 7.43 3.40
N ILE A 57 17.29 6.37 3.78
CA ILE A 57 16.05 6.46 4.55
C ILE A 57 16.28 7.07 5.93
N GLU A 58 17.37 6.69 6.61
CA GLU A 58 17.77 7.21 7.93
C GLU A 58 18.46 8.58 7.85
N GLU A 59 18.52 9.21 6.66
CA GLU A 59 19.15 10.51 6.41
C GLU A 59 20.66 10.58 6.75
N ARG A 60 21.30 9.44 6.91
CA ARG A 60 22.77 9.35 7.04
C ARG A 60 23.48 9.70 5.73
N LEU A 61 22.84 9.35 4.59
CA LEU A 61 23.21 9.81 3.25
C LEU A 61 22.14 10.79 2.74
N LYS A 62 22.56 12.00 2.43
CA LYS A 62 21.66 13.09 2.00
C LYS A 62 21.65 13.22 0.47
N PRO A 63 20.59 13.78 -0.13
CA PRO A 63 20.55 14.08 -1.56
C PRO A 63 21.76 14.91 -1.99
N GLY A 64 22.48 14.43 -3.02
CA GLY A 64 23.69 15.02 -3.53
C GLY A 64 24.99 14.53 -2.86
N ASP A 65 24.92 13.70 -1.82
CA ASP A 65 26.15 13.10 -1.26
C ASP A 65 26.74 12.11 -2.26
N THR A 66 28.06 12.20 -2.46
CA THR A 66 28.79 11.34 -3.41
C THR A 66 29.04 9.99 -2.76
N LEU A 67 28.73 8.91 -3.47
CA LEU A 67 29.03 7.55 -3.05
C LEU A 67 30.46 7.16 -3.49
N PRO A 68 31.11 6.22 -2.77
CA PRO A 68 32.37 5.65 -3.21
C PRO A 68 32.26 5.10 -4.64
N THR A 69 33.34 5.14 -5.40
CA THR A 69 33.35 4.49 -6.72
C THR A 69 33.16 2.98 -6.57
N VAL A 70 32.61 2.31 -7.59
CA VAL A 70 32.46 0.85 -7.61
C VAL A 70 33.75 0.13 -7.25
N ARG A 71 34.89 0.67 -7.71
CA ARG A 71 36.20 0.09 -7.45
C ARG A 71 36.62 0.32 -6.00
N ALA A 72 36.52 1.54 -5.50
CA ALA A 72 36.88 1.85 -4.11
C ALA A 72 36.04 1.02 -3.12
N LEU A 73 34.73 0.99 -3.29
CA LEU A 73 33.85 0.21 -2.40
C LEU A 73 34.11 -1.31 -2.50
N ALA A 74 34.46 -1.82 -3.67
CA ALA A 74 34.81 -3.23 -3.85
C ALA A 74 36.13 -3.58 -3.16
N ASP A 75 37.13 -2.70 -3.26
CA ASP A 75 38.43 -2.85 -2.61
C ASP A 75 38.27 -2.77 -1.07
N ASP A 76 37.53 -1.79 -0.54
CA ASP A 76 37.25 -1.60 0.89
C ASP A 76 36.50 -2.79 1.52
N LEU A 77 35.55 -3.40 0.79
CA LEU A 77 34.76 -4.55 1.28
C LEU A 77 35.42 -5.89 0.98
N GLY A 78 36.53 -5.95 0.25
CA GLY A 78 37.14 -7.21 -0.17
C GLY A 78 36.27 -8.08 -1.04
N ILE A 79 35.41 -7.49 -1.91
CA ILE A 79 34.45 -8.21 -2.74
C ILE A 79 34.65 -7.92 -4.24
N ASN A 80 33.99 -8.74 -5.08
CA ASN A 80 34.09 -8.56 -6.52
C ASN A 80 33.41 -7.25 -6.95
N LYS A 81 34.10 -6.44 -7.77
CA LYS A 81 33.58 -5.20 -8.36
C LYS A 81 32.26 -5.36 -9.12
N ASN A 82 32.01 -6.53 -9.72
CA ASN A 82 30.76 -6.80 -10.42
C ASN A 82 29.57 -6.88 -9.44
N THR A 83 29.79 -7.33 -8.22
CA THR A 83 28.79 -7.36 -7.14
C THR A 83 28.37 -5.95 -6.73
N VAL A 84 29.36 -5.04 -6.55
CA VAL A 84 29.09 -3.63 -6.24
C VAL A 84 28.43 -2.93 -7.43
N ALA A 85 28.92 -3.21 -8.65
CA ALA A 85 28.33 -2.65 -9.88
C ALA A 85 26.86 -3.06 -10.05
N ALA A 86 26.52 -4.32 -9.74
CA ALA A 86 25.13 -4.81 -9.75
C ALA A 86 24.27 -4.08 -8.70
N ALA A 87 24.76 -3.92 -7.46
CA ALA A 87 24.07 -3.16 -6.42
C ALA A 87 23.84 -1.69 -6.81
N TYR A 88 24.85 -1.03 -7.36
CA TYR A 88 24.75 0.36 -7.82
C TYR A 88 23.82 0.50 -9.03
N ARG A 89 23.76 -0.50 -9.90
CA ARG A 89 22.79 -0.53 -10.99
C ARG A 89 21.37 -0.61 -10.46
N GLN A 90 21.07 -1.54 -9.54
CA GLN A 90 19.78 -1.65 -8.89
C GLN A 90 19.38 -0.36 -8.15
N LEU A 91 20.34 0.30 -7.47
CA LEU A 91 20.11 1.60 -6.81
C LEU A 91 19.84 2.73 -7.83
N ARG A 92 20.45 2.70 -9.01
CA ARG A 92 20.13 3.64 -10.09
C ARG A 92 18.77 3.35 -10.70
N GLU A 93 18.50 2.10 -11.03
CA GLU A 93 17.19 1.64 -11.51
C GLU A 93 16.08 1.98 -10.53
N SER A 94 16.40 1.98 -9.23
CA SER A 94 15.49 2.42 -8.18
C SER A 94 15.48 3.94 -7.94
N GLY A 95 16.21 4.75 -8.70
CA GLY A 95 16.23 6.20 -8.58
C GLY A 95 16.80 6.73 -7.25
N LEU A 96 17.41 5.86 -6.44
CA LEU A 96 18.05 6.26 -5.17
C LEU A 96 19.40 6.92 -5.36
N ILE A 97 20.11 6.56 -6.44
CA ILE A 97 21.36 7.20 -6.82
C ILE A 97 21.33 7.61 -8.29
N SER A 98 22.11 8.63 -8.64
CA SER A 98 22.29 9.12 -10.01
C SER A 98 23.75 8.97 -10.43
N ALA A 99 24.01 8.86 -11.74
CA ALA A 99 25.35 8.92 -12.30
C ALA A 99 25.70 10.39 -12.58
N GLU A 100 26.78 10.92 -11.97
CA GLU A 100 27.28 12.27 -12.21
C GLU A 100 28.51 12.27 -13.15
N GLY A 101 28.47 11.51 -14.21
CA GLY A 101 29.52 11.45 -15.22
C GLY A 101 30.90 11.10 -14.58
N ARG A 102 31.90 11.99 -14.74
CA ARG A 102 33.25 11.79 -14.20
C ARG A 102 33.36 11.84 -12.67
N LYS A 103 32.29 12.31 -11.97
CA LYS A 103 32.27 12.40 -10.50
C LYS A 103 31.73 11.14 -9.81
N GLY A 104 31.34 10.11 -10.57
CA GLY A 104 30.88 8.83 -10.02
C GLY A 104 29.37 8.77 -9.79
N SER A 105 28.93 8.14 -8.70
CA SER A 105 27.52 8.03 -8.31
C SER A 105 27.25 8.89 -7.09
N ALA A 106 26.10 9.56 -7.07
CA ALA A 106 25.65 10.35 -5.93
C ALA A 106 24.23 9.97 -5.54
N VAL A 107 23.85 10.23 -4.29
CA VAL A 107 22.45 10.10 -3.85
C VAL A 107 21.59 11.04 -4.70
N ALA A 108 20.59 10.51 -5.34
CA ALA A 108 19.74 11.30 -6.24
C ALA A 108 19.07 12.45 -5.47
N ARG A 109 19.04 13.65 -6.08
CA ARG A 109 18.41 14.84 -5.46
C ARG A 109 16.93 14.63 -5.09
N HIS A 110 16.29 13.65 -5.70
CA HIS A 110 14.91 13.26 -5.48
C HIS A 110 14.75 11.93 -4.73
N ALA A 111 15.85 11.34 -4.22
CA ALA A 111 15.80 10.05 -3.50
C ALA A 111 14.87 10.08 -2.28
N LEU A 112 14.73 11.22 -1.63
CA LEU A 112 13.79 11.43 -0.50
C LEU A 112 12.33 11.62 -0.95
N LEU A 113 12.06 11.87 -2.23
CA LEU A 113 10.70 11.88 -2.79
C LEU A 113 10.14 10.46 -2.93
N ALA A 114 11.02 9.46 -3.03
CA ALA A 114 10.66 8.05 -3.06
C ALA A 114 10.42 7.46 -1.66
N ALA A 115 11.02 8.04 -0.62
CA ALA A 115 10.81 7.64 0.77
C ALA A 115 9.77 8.56 1.40
N SER A 116 8.52 8.12 1.40
CA SER A 116 7.35 8.52 2.24
C SER A 116 7.58 9.65 3.26
N ARG A 117 7.96 10.85 2.85
CA ARG A 117 7.67 12.06 3.59
C ARG A 117 6.48 12.75 2.96
N GLU A 118 5.49 13.11 3.77
CA GLU A 118 4.54 14.15 3.45
C GLU A 118 5.35 15.40 3.10
N ILE A 119 5.60 15.62 1.81
CA ILE A 119 6.16 16.88 1.34
C ILE A 119 5.10 17.90 1.68
N ASP A 120 5.47 18.81 2.57
CA ASP A 120 4.66 19.99 2.84
C ASP A 120 4.42 20.70 1.50
N ALA A 121 3.22 20.51 0.93
CA ALA A 121 2.83 21.04 -0.37
C ALA A 121 2.69 22.59 -0.35
N GLY A 122 3.09 23.22 0.75
CA GLY A 122 2.95 24.66 0.96
C GLY A 122 3.89 25.55 0.14
N ALA A 123 4.91 24.99 -0.52
CA ALA A 123 5.91 25.81 -1.24
C ALA A 123 5.74 25.85 -2.78
N MET A 124 4.96 24.94 -3.38
CA MET A 124 4.61 24.95 -4.81
C MET A 124 3.13 24.61 -4.96
N GLN A 125 2.43 25.25 -5.90
CA GLN A 125 1.06 24.90 -6.30
C GLN A 125 1.04 23.54 -7.01
N THR A 126 1.39 22.47 -6.27
CA THR A 126 1.48 21.12 -6.80
C THR A 126 0.18 20.39 -6.52
N MET A 127 -0.48 19.88 -7.55
CA MET A 127 -1.67 19.06 -7.40
C MET A 127 -1.27 17.65 -6.97
N ALA A 128 -1.54 17.29 -5.72
CA ALA A 128 -1.31 15.94 -5.21
C ALA A 128 -2.41 14.98 -5.70
N VAL A 129 -2.02 14.06 -6.61
CA VAL A 129 -2.88 13.00 -7.14
C VAL A 129 -2.35 11.61 -6.75
N ARG A 130 -1.61 11.53 -5.65
CA ARG A 130 -0.89 10.32 -5.20
C ARG A 130 -1.50 9.60 -4.01
N ASP A 131 -2.40 10.23 -3.27
CA ASP A 131 -2.75 9.81 -1.90
C ASP A 131 -3.81 8.71 -1.81
N GLY A 132 -4.60 8.49 -2.87
CA GLY A 132 -5.70 7.52 -2.87
C GLY A 132 -6.88 7.93 -2.00
N ASN A 133 -6.95 9.20 -1.57
CA ASN A 133 -8.02 9.70 -0.74
C ASN A 133 -9.32 9.92 -1.52
N PRO A 134 -10.47 9.80 -0.86
CA PRO A 134 -11.74 10.26 -1.41
C PRO A 134 -11.76 11.79 -1.54
N ASP A 135 -12.71 12.33 -2.28
CA ASP A 135 -12.98 13.75 -2.37
C ASP A 135 -13.70 14.24 -1.10
N PRO A 136 -13.13 15.19 -0.33
CA PRO A 136 -13.76 15.69 0.89
C PRO A 136 -15.17 16.28 0.68
N LEU A 137 -15.48 16.75 -0.54
CA LEU A 137 -16.82 17.28 -0.87
C LEU A 137 -17.94 16.26 -0.71
N PHE A 138 -17.62 14.97 -0.79
CA PHE A 138 -18.58 13.88 -0.65
C PHE A 138 -18.54 13.19 0.72
N LEU A 139 -17.64 13.60 1.59
CA LEU A 139 -17.59 13.07 2.96
C LEU A 139 -18.63 13.78 3.85
N PRO A 140 -19.05 13.13 4.96
CA PRO A 140 -19.86 13.83 5.96
C PRO A 140 -19.14 15.09 6.46
N ASP A 141 -19.86 16.19 6.46
CA ASP A 141 -19.32 17.44 7.00
C ASP A 141 -19.47 17.52 8.52
N GLU A 142 -18.89 18.57 9.12
CA GLU A 142 -18.89 18.75 10.57
C GLU A 142 -20.31 18.85 11.15
N GLY A 143 -21.25 19.46 10.44
CA GLY A 143 -22.65 19.58 10.86
C GLY A 143 -23.31 18.21 10.90
N GLU A 144 -23.17 17.40 9.85
CA GLU A 144 -23.73 16.04 9.78
C GLU A 144 -23.15 15.14 10.89
N ILE A 145 -21.83 15.25 11.16
CA ILE A 145 -21.17 14.49 12.24
C ILE A 145 -21.72 14.94 13.61
N ARG A 146 -21.83 16.24 13.84
CA ARG A 146 -22.35 16.79 15.09
C ARG A 146 -23.81 16.39 15.33
N ASP A 147 -24.65 16.46 14.31
CA ASP A 147 -26.02 16.03 14.36
C ASP A 147 -26.16 14.53 14.62
N ALA A 148 -25.34 13.71 13.99
CA ALA A 148 -25.30 12.27 14.21
C ALA A 148 -24.89 11.95 15.67
N LEU A 149 -23.86 12.64 16.19
CA LEU A 149 -23.44 12.52 17.59
C LEU A 149 -24.59 12.89 18.57
N GLY A 150 -25.41 13.86 18.22
CA GLY A 150 -26.58 14.25 19.04
C GLY A 150 -27.71 13.22 19.06
N ARG A 151 -27.77 12.33 18.07
CA ARG A 151 -28.81 11.31 17.94
C ARG A 151 -28.45 9.93 18.48
N ILE A 152 -27.15 9.63 18.63
CA ILE A 152 -26.72 8.32 19.12
C ILE A 152 -26.80 8.23 20.65
N SER A 153 -27.05 7.02 21.14
CA SER A 153 -26.91 6.73 22.57
C SER A 153 -25.42 6.75 22.98
N VAL A 154 -25.10 7.55 23.98
CA VAL A 154 -23.77 7.63 24.62
C VAL A 154 -23.70 6.81 25.92
N ALA A 155 -24.67 5.89 26.15
CA ALA A 155 -24.66 5.00 27.29
C ALA A 155 -23.36 4.21 27.39
N HIS A 156 -22.93 3.95 28.61
CA HIS A 156 -21.74 3.15 28.86
C HIS A 156 -21.89 1.75 28.27
N HIS A 157 -20.78 1.23 27.74
CA HIS A 157 -20.65 -0.14 27.27
C HIS A 157 -19.64 -0.86 28.18
N LEU A 158 -20.09 -1.91 28.88
CA LEU A 158 -19.29 -2.55 29.92
C LEU A 158 -18.77 -3.93 29.46
N TYR A 159 -17.76 -4.44 30.17
CA TYR A 159 -17.28 -5.80 29.96
C TYR A 159 -18.41 -6.82 30.25
N GLY A 160 -18.51 -7.84 29.38
CA GLY A 160 -19.55 -8.86 29.44
C GLY A 160 -20.80 -8.56 28.60
N GLU A 161 -20.92 -7.36 28.06
CA GLU A 161 -21.96 -7.02 27.09
C GLU A 161 -21.57 -7.47 25.66
N GLN A 162 -22.51 -7.38 24.71
CA GLN A 162 -22.24 -7.69 23.31
C GLN A 162 -21.15 -6.78 22.77
N ARG A 163 -20.11 -7.37 22.14
CA ARG A 163 -18.92 -6.62 21.67
C ARG A 163 -19.22 -5.55 20.63
N ASN A 164 -20.22 -5.80 19.76
CA ASN A 164 -20.56 -4.92 18.65
C ASN A 164 -21.95 -4.32 18.82
N ASP A 165 -22.16 -3.12 18.30
CA ASP A 165 -23.49 -2.50 18.22
C ASP A 165 -24.41 -3.33 17.33
N VAL A 166 -25.55 -3.75 17.87
CA VAL A 166 -26.48 -4.66 17.17
C VAL A 166 -26.95 -4.06 15.86
N GLY A 167 -27.34 -2.78 15.86
CA GLY A 167 -27.83 -2.14 14.65
C GLY A 167 -26.74 -1.95 13.59
N PHE A 168 -25.46 -1.77 13.99
CA PHE A 168 -24.35 -1.78 13.03
C PHE A 168 -24.15 -3.17 12.42
N VAL A 169 -24.23 -4.22 13.23
CA VAL A 169 -24.12 -5.62 12.75
C VAL A 169 -25.23 -5.96 11.77
N GLU A 170 -26.48 -5.57 12.07
CA GLU A 170 -27.62 -5.77 11.18
C GLU A 170 -27.45 -5.03 9.85
N TRP A 171 -27.01 -3.77 9.92
CA TRP A 171 -26.70 -2.99 8.72
C TRP A 171 -25.58 -3.65 7.89
N ALA A 172 -24.49 -4.07 8.52
CA ALA A 172 -23.37 -4.72 7.86
C ALA A 172 -23.77 -6.06 7.22
N HIS A 173 -24.59 -6.85 7.93
CA HIS A 173 -25.14 -8.10 7.40
C HIS A 173 -25.96 -7.84 6.11
N ALA A 174 -26.84 -6.84 6.11
CA ALA A 174 -27.62 -6.48 4.92
C ALA A 174 -26.74 -6.12 3.73
N GLN A 175 -25.60 -5.42 3.96
CA GLN A 175 -24.66 -5.08 2.88
C GLN A 175 -24.03 -6.32 2.24
N PHE A 176 -23.79 -7.38 2.98
CA PHE A 176 -23.28 -8.64 2.43
C PHE A 176 -24.37 -9.40 1.66
N VAL A 177 -25.58 -9.44 2.20
CA VAL A 177 -26.73 -10.10 1.53
C VAL A 177 -27.06 -9.44 0.18
N ASP A 178 -26.98 -8.10 0.07
CA ASP A 178 -27.17 -7.36 -1.18
C ASP A 178 -26.21 -7.83 -2.29
N ASP A 179 -24.98 -8.18 -1.93
CA ASP A 179 -23.97 -8.72 -2.85
C ASP A 179 -23.96 -10.27 -2.90
N ARG A 180 -24.99 -10.93 -2.33
CA ARG A 180 -25.17 -12.39 -2.29
C ARG A 180 -24.05 -13.14 -1.56
N ILE A 181 -23.48 -12.52 -0.53
CA ILE A 181 -22.51 -13.14 0.36
C ILE A 181 -23.23 -13.72 1.56
N ASP A 182 -22.94 -14.98 1.87
CA ASP A 182 -23.44 -15.62 3.07
C ASP A 182 -22.76 -15.07 4.33
N ALA A 183 -23.48 -14.31 5.12
CA ALA A 183 -22.99 -13.71 6.36
C ALA A 183 -23.53 -14.39 7.64
N ARG A 184 -24.08 -15.61 7.53
CA ARG A 184 -24.65 -16.35 8.68
C ARG A 184 -23.62 -16.69 9.76
N SER A 185 -22.35 -16.74 9.43
CA SER A 185 -21.25 -16.96 10.37
C SER A 185 -20.99 -15.79 11.33
N GLY A 186 -21.61 -14.63 11.09
CA GLY A 186 -21.45 -13.42 11.89
C GLY A 186 -20.69 -12.31 11.19
N ILE A 187 -20.64 -11.16 11.86
CA ILE A 187 -19.94 -9.96 11.42
C ILE A 187 -18.79 -9.64 12.39
N PHE A 188 -17.57 -9.68 11.88
CA PHE A 188 -16.38 -9.23 12.61
C PHE A 188 -16.13 -7.75 12.31
N VAL A 189 -15.98 -6.92 13.35
CA VAL A 189 -15.69 -5.48 13.24
C VAL A 189 -14.24 -5.21 13.62
N SER A 190 -13.52 -4.45 12.78
CA SER A 190 -12.09 -4.14 12.93
C SER A 190 -11.78 -2.67 12.75
N VAL A 191 -10.58 -2.23 13.17
CA VAL A 191 -10.09 -0.85 13.01
C VAL A 191 -9.52 -0.58 11.62
N GLY A 192 -10.26 -0.94 10.59
CA GLY A 192 -9.90 -0.84 9.18
C GLY A 192 -9.51 -2.18 8.57
N ALA A 193 -9.45 -2.22 7.23
CA ALA A 193 -9.24 -3.46 6.47
C ALA A 193 -7.87 -4.10 6.77
N LEU A 194 -6.80 -3.32 6.90
CA LEU A 194 -5.46 -3.85 7.19
C LEU A 194 -5.39 -4.57 8.55
N ASP A 195 -6.09 -4.06 9.58
CA ASP A 195 -6.19 -4.74 10.89
C ASP A 195 -6.90 -6.10 10.74
N ALA A 196 -7.97 -6.15 9.91
CA ALA A 196 -8.65 -7.41 9.63
C ALA A 196 -7.75 -8.40 8.88
N ILE A 197 -6.98 -7.94 7.87
CA ILE A 197 -6.04 -8.77 7.10
C ILE A 197 -4.94 -9.33 8.03
N GLU A 198 -4.28 -8.46 8.82
CA GLU A 198 -3.23 -8.87 9.76
C GLU A 198 -3.72 -9.94 10.74
N ARG A 199 -4.89 -9.71 11.35
CA ARG A 199 -5.52 -10.68 12.25
C ARG A 199 -5.87 -11.98 11.55
N ALA A 200 -6.38 -11.91 10.32
CA ALA A 200 -6.73 -13.10 9.54
C ALA A 200 -5.49 -13.95 9.25
N LEU A 201 -4.39 -13.35 8.84
CA LEU A 201 -3.12 -14.04 8.66
C LEU A 201 -2.59 -14.65 9.97
N THR A 202 -2.72 -13.90 11.08
CA THR A 202 -2.29 -14.37 12.42
C THR A 202 -3.11 -15.56 12.88
N VAL A 203 -4.46 -15.53 12.77
CA VAL A 203 -5.32 -16.66 13.21
C VAL A 203 -5.25 -17.84 12.24
N ALA A 204 -4.86 -17.59 11.00
CA ALA A 204 -4.51 -18.65 10.06
C ALA A 204 -3.14 -19.32 10.39
N ARG A 205 -2.45 -18.82 11.42
CA ARG A 205 -1.16 -19.34 11.91
C ARG A 205 -0.06 -19.26 10.84
N LEU A 206 -0.01 -18.18 10.10
CA LEU A 206 1.12 -17.91 9.24
C LEU A 206 2.33 -17.49 10.08
N HIS A 207 3.49 -18.01 9.75
CA HIS A 207 4.76 -17.75 10.42
C HIS A 207 5.75 -17.11 9.44
N PRO A 208 6.80 -16.43 9.92
CA PRO A 208 7.89 -15.95 9.08
C PRO A 208 8.37 -17.03 8.10
N GLY A 209 8.49 -16.68 6.81
CA GLY A 209 8.84 -17.62 5.73
C GLY A 209 7.66 -18.33 5.06
N ASP A 210 6.44 -18.24 5.62
CA ASP A 210 5.25 -18.77 4.94
C ASP A 210 4.86 -17.94 3.73
N SER A 211 4.41 -18.59 2.66
CA SER A 211 4.07 -17.92 1.40
C SER A 211 2.65 -17.39 1.39
N VAL A 212 2.48 -16.16 0.91
CA VAL A 212 1.20 -15.48 0.69
C VAL A 212 1.11 -14.98 -0.75
N ALA A 213 0.05 -15.36 -1.46
CA ALA A 213 -0.21 -14.87 -2.79
C ALA A 213 -0.91 -13.50 -2.74
N VAL A 214 -0.37 -12.52 -3.43
CA VAL A 214 -0.88 -11.14 -3.49
C VAL A 214 -0.80 -10.58 -4.90
N GLU A 215 -1.70 -9.69 -5.23
CA GLU A 215 -1.74 -9.03 -6.54
C GLU A 215 -0.46 -8.21 -6.79
N ASP A 216 0.05 -8.26 -8.03
CA ASP A 216 1.25 -7.53 -8.46
C ASP A 216 1.03 -6.97 -9.89
N PRO A 217 0.86 -5.64 -10.03
CA PRO A 217 0.82 -4.62 -8.98
C PRO A 217 -0.36 -4.80 -8.02
N GLY A 218 -0.15 -4.49 -6.73
CA GLY A 218 -1.15 -4.64 -5.69
C GLY A 218 -1.11 -3.52 -4.64
N TYR A 219 -2.03 -3.54 -3.66
CA TYR A 219 -2.11 -2.48 -2.66
C TYR A 219 -0.85 -2.42 -1.79
N MET A 220 -0.12 -1.32 -1.88
CA MET A 220 1.18 -1.11 -1.24
C MET A 220 1.20 -1.41 0.27
N SER A 221 0.08 -1.14 0.98
CA SER A 221 0.02 -1.41 2.43
C SER A 221 -0.14 -2.89 2.72
N VAL A 222 -0.79 -3.67 1.85
CA VAL A 222 -0.81 -5.15 1.93
C VAL A 222 0.59 -5.70 1.67
N HIS A 223 1.30 -5.19 0.66
CA HIS A 223 2.69 -5.55 0.41
C HIS A 223 3.60 -5.21 1.60
N GLY A 224 3.38 -4.03 2.21
CA GLY A 224 4.09 -3.62 3.42
C GLY A 224 3.81 -4.55 4.61
N LEU A 225 2.55 -4.94 4.81
CA LEU A 225 2.12 -5.86 5.87
C LEU A 225 2.76 -7.26 5.69
N VAL A 226 2.73 -7.79 4.47
CA VAL A 226 3.37 -9.10 4.15
C VAL A 226 4.86 -9.07 4.51
N ARG A 227 5.57 -7.99 4.13
CA ARG A 227 7.00 -7.82 4.50
C ARG A 227 7.20 -7.65 6.01
N ALA A 228 6.34 -6.87 6.68
CA ALA A 228 6.44 -6.64 8.13
C ALA A 228 6.22 -7.93 8.95
N MET A 229 5.36 -8.82 8.47
CA MET A 229 5.13 -10.15 9.03
C MET A 229 6.20 -11.17 8.60
N GLN A 230 7.20 -10.77 7.82
CA GLN A 230 8.27 -11.63 7.28
C GLN A 230 7.73 -12.81 6.46
N LEU A 231 6.59 -12.60 5.76
CA LEU A 231 5.99 -13.59 4.87
C LEU A 231 6.59 -13.46 3.46
N GLU A 232 6.62 -14.58 2.72
CA GLU A 232 7.14 -14.63 1.36
C GLU A 232 6.03 -14.36 0.34
N PRO A 233 6.09 -13.24 -0.40
CA PRO A 233 5.08 -12.91 -1.38
C PRO A 233 5.20 -13.81 -2.63
N ILE A 234 4.07 -14.30 -3.12
CA ILE A 234 3.92 -14.89 -4.44
C ILE A 234 3.06 -13.96 -5.28
N SER A 235 3.61 -13.42 -6.36
CA SER A 235 2.90 -12.49 -7.24
C SER A 235 1.74 -13.16 -7.97
N LEU A 236 0.57 -12.53 -7.94
CA LEU A 236 -0.58 -12.86 -8.77
C LEU A 236 -0.66 -11.88 -9.93
N ASP A 237 -0.54 -12.39 -11.13
CA ASP A 237 -0.67 -11.59 -12.35
C ASP A 237 -2.11 -11.09 -12.51
N ILE A 238 -2.26 -9.86 -12.96
CA ILE A 238 -3.54 -9.20 -13.21
C ILE A 238 -3.64 -8.81 -14.67
N ASP A 239 -4.76 -9.09 -15.30
CA ASP A 239 -5.13 -8.59 -16.61
C ASP A 239 -6.42 -7.74 -16.55
N ASP A 240 -7.08 -7.49 -17.68
CA ASP A 240 -8.27 -6.64 -17.74
C ASP A 240 -9.50 -7.23 -17.02
N ASP A 241 -9.49 -8.52 -16.71
CA ASP A 241 -10.55 -9.24 -16.01
C ASP A 241 -10.25 -9.51 -14.53
N GLY A 242 -9.08 -9.07 -14.01
CA GLY A 242 -8.62 -9.32 -12.65
C GLY A 242 -7.51 -10.37 -12.57
N VAL A 243 -7.36 -11.03 -11.41
CA VAL A 243 -6.33 -12.06 -11.18
C VAL A 243 -6.44 -13.17 -12.23
N THR A 244 -5.29 -13.56 -12.81
CA THR A 244 -5.27 -14.64 -13.81
C THR A 244 -5.38 -16.02 -13.17
N PRO A 245 -6.20 -16.96 -13.73
CA PRO A 245 -6.30 -18.31 -13.21
C PRO A 245 -4.97 -19.07 -13.21
N THR A 246 -4.08 -18.74 -14.14
CA THR A 246 -2.76 -19.35 -14.24
C THR A 246 -1.87 -18.99 -13.07
N SER A 247 -1.79 -17.70 -12.69
CA SER A 247 -0.98 -17.25 -11.56
C SER A 247 -1.55 -17.77 -10.23
N LEU A 248 -2.89 -17.77 -10.06
CA LEU A 248 -3.52 -18.35 -8.87
C LEU A 248 -3.21 -19.83 -8.72
N ARG A 249 -3.35 -20.61 -9.78
CA ARG A 249 -3.01 -22.05 -9.77
C ARG A 249 -1.54 -22.27 -9.43
N LYS A 250 -0.64 -21.45 -10.00
CA LYS A 250 0.80 -21.51 -9.70
C LYS A 250 1.07 -21.21 -8.23
N ALA A 251 0.43 -20.19 -7.66
CA ALA A 251 0.58 -19.80 -6.26
C ALA A 251 0.09 -20.90 -5.31
N ILE A 252 -1.08 -21.50 -5.56
CA ILE A 252 -1.60 -22.62 -4.76
C ILE A 252 -0.63 -23.82 -4.82
N LYS A 253 -0.14 -24.20 -6.01
CA LYS A 253 0.83 -25.28 -6.18
C LYS A 253 2.18 -24.99 -5.53
N ALA A 254 2.58 -23.72 -5.45
CA ALA A 254 3.80 -23.28 -4.76
C ALA A 254 3.64 -23.27 -3.22
N GLY A 255 2.48 -23.61 -2.68
CA GLY A 255 2.23 -23.74 -1.26
C GLY A 255 1.81 -22.42 -0.58
N ALA A 256 1.20 -21.50 -1.31
CA ALA A 256 0.62 -20.31 -0.70
C ALA A 256 -0.37 -20.70 0.41
N LYS A 257 -0.20 -20.15 1.60
CA LYS A 257 -1.09 -20.38 2.77
C LYS A 257 -2.24 -19.38 2.83
N ALA A 258 -2.08 -18.24 2.21
CA ALA A 258 -3.15 -17.26 2.03
C ALA A 258 -3.08 -16.63 0.64
N VAL A 259 -4.23 -16.13 0.18
CA VAL A 259 -4.42 -15.37 -1.06
C VAL A 259 -5.14 -14.09 -0.70
N ILE A 260 -4.58 -12.94 -1.02
CA ILE A 260 -5.19 -11.62 -0.74
C ILE A 260 -5.44 -10.93 -2.08
N VAL A 261 -6.69 -10.56 -2.33
CA VAL A 261 -7.14 -9.93 -3.58
C VAL A 261 -8.08 -8.76 -3.33
N THR A 262 -8.29 -7.95 -4.36
CA THR A 262 -9.27 -6.87 -4.40
C THR A 262 -10.13 -7.06 -5.65
N SER A 263 -11.25 -7.78 -5.52
CA SER A 263 -12.09 -8.15 -6.65
C SER A 263 -12.90 -6.98 -7.24
N ARG A 264 -13.10 -5.89 -6.49
CA ARG A 264 -13.83 -4.69 -6.93
C ARG A 264 -12.97 -3.44 -6.76
N SER A 265 -12.78 -2.70 -7.86
CA SER A 265 -12.00 -1.45 -7.86
C SER A 265 -10.56 -1.64 -7.36
N HIS A 266 -9.87 -2.59 -7.96
CA HIS A 266 -8.50 -2.95 -7.58
C HIS A 266 -7.58 -1.74 -7.41
N ASN A 267 -6.80 -1.72 -6.36
CA ASN A 267 -5.78 -0.70 -6.13
C ASN A 267 -4.38 -1.29 -6.44
N PRO A 268 -3.70 -0.81 -7.51
CA PRO A 268 -3.81 0.54 -8.07
C PRO A 268 -4.62 0.68 -9.36
N SER A 269 -5.07 -0.39 -10.01
CA SER A 269 -5.48 -0.36 -11.43
C SER A 269 -6.94 0.03 -11.68
N GLY A 270 -7.82 -0.04 -10.67
CA GLY A 270 -9.26 0.16 -10.86
C GLY A 270 -9.98 -1.04 -11.50
N ILE A 271 -9.29 -2.13 -11.81
CA ILE A 271 -9.86 -3.32 -12.43
C ILE A 271 -10.94 -3.93 -11.54
N VAL A 272 -11.93 -4.53 -12.17
CA VAL A 272 -13.02 -5.27 -11.54
C VAL A 272 -12.99 -6.70 -12.04
N THR A 273 -12.97 -7.67 -11.14
CA THR A 273 -13.03 -9.09 -11.54
C THR A 273 -14.32 -9.34 -12.31
N SER A 274 -14.20 -9.77 -13.57
CA SER A 274 -15.36 -10.06 -14.42
C SER A 274 -16.11 -11.30 -13.94
N ARG A 275 -17.38 -11.43 -14.35
CA ARG A 275 -18.20 -12.61 -14.00
C ARG A 275 -17.61 -13.91 -14.55
N SER A 276 -17.07 -13.89 -15.77
CA SER A 276 -16.41 -15.04 -16.39
C SER A 276 -15.15 -15.42 -15.61
N ARG A 277 -14.31 -14.44 -15.28
CA ARG A 277 -13.08 -14.64 -14.51
C ARG A 277 -13.40 -15.18 -13.10
N ALA A 278 -14.39 -14.63 -12.41
CA ALA A 278 -14.84 -15.14 -11.11
C ALA A 278 -15.27 -16.61 -11.19
N ALA A 279 -15.95 -17.01 -12.26
CA ALA A 279 -16.35 -18.41 -12.47
C ALA A 279 -15.12 -19.33 -12.71
N ASP A 280 -14.09 -18.86 -13.41
CA ASP A 280 -12.88 -19.64 -13.64
C ASP A 280 -12.01 -19.74 -12.37
N LEU A 281 -11.86 -18.66 -11.61
CA LEU A 281 -11.15 -18.68 -10.35
C LEU A 281 -11.84 -19.58 -9.32
N LYS A 282 -13.18 -19.58 -9.29
CA LYS A 282 -13.96 -20.43 -8.38
C LYS A 282 -13.69 -21.93 -8.60
N LYS A 283 -13.39 -22.37 -9.82
CA LYS A 283 -13.01 -23.77 -10.10
C LYS A 283 -11.71 -24.19 -9.43
N LEU A 284 -10.83 -23.24 -9.10
CA LEU A 284 -9.52 -23.49 -8.51
C LEU A 284 -9.54 -23.53 -6.97
N ILE A 285 -10.63 -23.08 -6.34
CA ILE A 285 -10.72 -23.01 -4.87
C ILE A 285 -10.61 -24.39 -4.24
N GLY A 286 -11.22 -25.42 -4.85
CA GLY A 286 -11.16 -26.80 -4.37
C GLY A 286 -9.73 -27.35 -4.27
N ASP A 287 -8.83 -26.89 -5.13
CA ASP A 287 -7.42 -27.28 -5.13
C ASP A 287 -6.64 -26.62 -3.99
N GLY A 288 -7.18 -25.55 -3.38
CA GLY A 288 -6.50 -24.75 -2.34
C GLY A 288 -6.48 -25.40 -0.96
N GLY A 289 -7.31 -26.42 -0.69
CA GLY A 289 -7.32 -27.10 0.62
C GLY A 289 -7.57 -26.12 1.79
N ASP A 290 -6.56 -25.92 2.63
CA ASP A 290 -6.59 -25.03 3.81
C ASP A 290 -6.13 -23.59 3.53
N VAL A 291 -5.94 -23.20 2.27
CA VAL A 291 -5.57 -21.82 1.89
C VAL A 291 -6.66 -20.85 2.34
N LEU A 292 -6.26 -19.76 3.03
CA LEU A 292 -7.16 -18.69 3.41
C LEU A 292 -7.30 -17.69 2.25
N PHE A 293 -8.51 -17.51 1.73
CA PHE A 293 -8.80 -16.52 0.70
C PHE A 293 -9.37 -15.24 1.34
N ILE A 294 -8.72 -14.10 1.11
CA ILE A 294 -9.11 -12.78 1.63
C ILE A 294 -9.43 -11.87 0.45
N ASP A 295 -10.63 -11.26 0.45
CA ASP A 295 -11.02 -10.24 -0.52
C ASP A 295 -11.23 -8.90 0.20
N ASP A 296 -10.41 -7.89 -0.13
CA ASP A 296 -10.48 -6.52 0.39
C ASP A 296 -11.38 -5.65 -0.50
N ASP A 297 -12.68 -5.61 -0.21
CA ASP A 297 -13.67 -4.83 -0.92
C ASP A 297 -13.85 -3.43 -0.30
N HIS A 298 -12.89 -2.54 -0.55
CA HIS A 298 -12.82 -1.22 0.08
C HIS A 298 -13.75 -0.17 -0.53
N THR A 299 -14.51 -0.48 -1.57
CA THR A 299 -15.40 0.46 -2.27
C THR A 299 -16.86 0.02 -2.31
N ASN A 300 -17.25 -1.01 -1.56
CA ASN A 300 -18.60 -1.57 -1.59
C ASN A 300 -19.72 -0.53 -1.45
N VAL A 301 -19.63 0.35 -0.46
CA VAL A 301 -20.65 1.37 -0.14
C VAL A 301 -20.81 2.40 -1.27
N LEU A 302 -19.71 2.70 -2.00
CA LEU A 302 -19.71 3.61 -3.15
C LEU A 302 -20.35 3.01 -4.41
N ARG A 303 -20.56 1.69 -4.47
CA ARG A 303 -21.15 0.96 -5.61
C ARG A 303 -20.53 1.35 -6.96
N LEU A 304 -19.20 1.47 -7.01
CA LEU A 304 -18.48 1.88 -8.21
C LEU A 304 -18.61 0.88 -9.37
N ALA A 305 -18.73 -0.41 -9.05
CA ALA A 305 -18.91 -1.50 -9.99
C ALA A 305 -19.68 -2.65 -9.36
N GLY A 306 -20.10 -3.61 -10.19
CA GLY A 306 -20.66 -4.89 -9.72
C GLY A 306 -19.60 -5.69 -8.94
N TYR A 307 -20.06 -6.53 -8.03
CA TYR A 307 -19.22 -7.42 -7.26
C TYR A 307 -19.41 -8.87 -7.71
N ASN A 308 -18.34 -9.53 -8.06
CA ASN A 308 -18.34 -10.94 -8.51
C ASN A 308 -17.42 -11.76 -7.59
N PRO A 309 -17.85 -12.08 -6.35
CA PRO A 309 -17.05 -12.85 -5.42
C PRO A 309 -16.84 -14.27 -5.92
N TRP A 310 -15.62 -14.76 -5.84
CA TRP A 310 -15.25 -16.09 -6.30
C TRP A 310 -14.67 -16.97 -5.18
N HIS A 311 -14.15 -16.37 -4.11
CA HIS A 311 -13.52 -17.04 -2.98
C HIS A 311 -14.52 -17.73 -2.03
N MET A 312 -15.80 -17.36 -2.09
CA MET A 312 -16.86 -18.00 -1.32
C MET A 312 -17.05 -19.47 -1.75
N GLY A 313 -16.99 -20.36 -0.82
CA GLY A 313 -17.01 -21.81 -1.04
C GLY A 313 -15.63 -22.44 -0.83
N ALA A 314 -14.56 -21.64 -0.65
CA ALA A 314 -13.33 -22.10 -0.04
C ALA A 314 -13.59 -22.56 1.39
N ARG A 315 -12.78 -23.49 1.89
CA ARG A 315 -12.86 -23.96 3.29
C ARG A 315 -12.59 -22.81 4.27
N ARG A 316 -11.66 -21.91 3.91
CA ARG A 316 -11.30 -20.72 4.67
C ARG A 316 -11.36 -19.49 3.80
N TRP A 317 -12.19 -18.54 4.19
CA TRP A 317 -12.35 -17.31 3.43
C TRP A 317 -12.77 -16.14 4.32
N LEU A 318 -12.49 -14.94 3.87
CA LEU A 318 -12.85 -13.67 4.51
C LEU A 318 -13.11 -12.61 3.45
N THR A 319 -14.26 -11.95 3.52
CA THR A 319 -14.54 -10.71 2.77
C THR A 319 -14.50 -9.54 3.73
N ILE A 320 -13.66 -8.56 3.45
CA ILE A 320 -13.45 -7.38 4.28
C ILE A 320 -14.00 -6.16 3.55
N ARG A 321 -14.74 -5.31 4.26
CA ARG A 321 -15.31 -4.07 3.75
C ARG A 321 -14.92 -2.88 4.62
N SER A 322 -14.41 -1.83 3.99
CA SER A 322 -13.94 -0.62 4.67
C SER A 322 -14.88 0.56 4.40
N LEU A 323 -15.11 1.38 5.42
CA LEU A 323 -15.89 2.61 5.30
C LEU A 323 -15.04 3.84 4.99
N SER A 324 -13.72 3.71 4.93
CA SER A 324 -12.80 4.84 4.76
C SER A 324 -13.00 5.65 3.49
N LYS A 325 -13.51 5.04 2.40
CA LYS A 325 -13.74 5.75 1.13
C LYS A 325 -15.11 6.44 1.06
N ALA A 326 -16.05 6.05 1.90
CA ALA A 326 -17.40 6.60 1.95
C ALA A 326 -17.58 7.65 3.07
N LEU A 327 -16.98 7.42 4.23
CA LEU A 327 -17.13 8.31 5.41
C LEU A 327 -15.86 9.10 5.75
N GLY A 328 -14.73 8.74 5.18
CA GLY A 328 -13.42 9.30 5.50
C GLY A 328 -12.50 8.31 6.22
N PRO A 329 -11.18 8.45 6.05
CA PRO A 329 -10.21 7.50 6.59
C PRO A 329 -10.09 7.52 8.11
N ASP A 330 -10.50 8.60 8.78
CA ASP A 330 -10.35 8.78 10.23
C ASP A 330 -11.32 7.92 11.06
N PHE A 331 -12.47 7.57 10.51
CA PHE A 331 -13.45 6.71 11.22
C PHE A 331 -12.89 5.33 11.58
N ARG A 332 -11.92 4.82 10.84
CA ARG A 332 -11.21 3.57 11.15
C ARG A 332 -12.15 2.39 11.48
N VAL A 333 -13.24 2.23 10.72
CA VAL A 333 -14.16 1.09 10.85
C VAL A 333 -14.17 0.28 9.57
N ALA A 334 -13.94 -1.03 9.74
CA ALA A 334 -14.18 -2.04 8.72
C ALA A 334 -15.02 -3.18 9.31
N TYR A 335 -15.72 -3.90 8.44
CA TYR A 335 -16.55 -5.03 8.81
C TYR A 335 -16.31 -6.18 7.84
N SER A 336 -16.35 -7.38 8.36
CA SER A 336 -15.99 -8.58 7.60
C SER A 336 -16.96 -9.71 7.89
N THR A 337 -17.14 -10.59 6.90
CA THR A 337 -17.74 -11.90 7.09
C THR A 337 -16.89 -12.97 6.40
N GLY A 338 -17.05 -14.22 6.79
CA GLY A 338 -16.22 -15.31 6.28
C GLY A 338 -16.76 -16.67 6.65
N ASP A 339 -15.95 -17.71 6.54
CA ASP A 339 -16.31 -19.00 7.11
C ASP A 339 -16.39 -18.93 8.64
N ALA A 340 -17.19 -19.80 9.24
CA ALA A 340 -17.48 -19.77 10.68
C ALA A 340 -16.22 -19.93 11.55
N GLN A 341 -15.27 -20.74 11.13
CA GLN A 341 -14.02 -20.96 11.88
C GLN A 341 -13.16 -19.69 11.88
N THR A 342 -13.00 -19.05 10.71
CA THR A 342 -12.21 -17.82 10.57
C THR A 342 -12.84 -16.68 11.39
N ILE A 343 -14.15 -16.45 11.30
CA ILE A 343 -14.84 -15.42 12.09
C ILE A 343 -14.67 -15.65 13.58
N HIS A 344 -14.94 -16.88 14.05
CA HIS A 344 -14.79 -17.23 15.47
C HIS A 344 -13.36 -16.98 15.98
N GLN A 345 -12.33 -17.39 15.22
CA GLN A 345 -10.93 -17.18 15.58
C GLN A 345 -10.56 -15.68 15.61
N LEU A 346 -11.07 -14.88 14.69
CA LEU A 346 -10.88 -13.43 14.67
C LEU A 346 -11.45 -12.77 15.92
N GLU A 347 -12.67 -13.14 16.32
CA GLU A 347 -13.33 -12.64 17.53
C GLU A 347 -12.56 -13.03 18.80
N GLN A 348 -12.10 -14.28 18.88
CA GLN A 348 -11.27 -14.74 20.00
C GLN A 348 -9.97 -13.94 20.08
N ARG A 349 -9.27 -13.79 18.94
CA ARG A 349 -8.00 -13.05 18.89
C ARG A 349 -8.18 -11.58 19.25
N GLN A 350 -9.26 -10.94 18.83
CA GLN A 350 -9.60 -9.56 19.19
C GLN A 350 -9.85 -9.43 20.69
N GLY A 351 -10.52 -10.41 21.30
CA GLY A 351 -10.78 -10.44 22.73
C GLY A 351 -9.51 -10.52 23.60
N LEU A 352 -8.40 -11.04 23.06
CA LEU A 352 -7.09 -11.09 23.76
C LEU A 352 -6.28 -9.81 23.59
N GLY A 353 -6.80 -8.81 22.92
CA GLY A 353 -6.13 -7.53 22.68
C GLY A 353 -7.04 -6.34 22.96
N MET A 354 -7.47 -5.66 21.88
CA MET A 354 -8.30 -4.45 22.01
C MET A 354 -9.74 -4.69 22.48
N GLY A 355 -10.20 -5.95 22.56
CA GLY A 355 -11.55 -6.31 22.96
C GLY A 355 -12.57 -6.14 21.85
N TRP A 356 -12.85 -4.91 21.47
CA TRP A 356 -13.79 -4.53 20.40
C TRP A 356 -13.45 -3.14 19.83
N VAL A 357 -14.01 -2.80 18.68
CA VAL A 357 -14.04 -1.43 18.16
C VAL A 357 -15.07 -0.65 18.96
N SER A 358 -14.76 0.58 19.39
CA SER A 358 -15.65 1.40 20.20
C SER A 358 -17.11 1.35 19.70
N ASN A 359 -18.04 0.98 20.60
CA ASN A 359 -19.47 0.96 20.30
C ASN A 359 -20.01 2.36 19.99
N LEU A 360 -19.45 3.40 20.63
CA LEU A 360 -19.79 4.78 20.30
C LEU A 360 -19.48 5.09 18.82
N LEU A 361 -18.32 4.65 18.34
CA LEU A 361 -17.92 4.83 16.94
C LEU A 361 -18.80 3.99 15.98
N GLN A 362 -19.14 2.75 16.36
CA GLN A 362 -20.04 1.91 15.55
C GLN A 362 -21.44 2.55 15.42
N ARG A 363 -21.98 3.10 16.52
CA ARG A 363 -23.28 3.82 16.52
C ARG A 363 -23.21 5.08 15.67
N LEU A 364 -22.15 5.87 15.79
CA LEU A 364 -21.94 7.08 14.98
C LEU A 364 -21.89 6.75 13.48
N VAL A 365 -21.10 5.76 13.10
CA VAL A 365 -20.96 5.32 11.71
C VAL A 365 -22.30 4.82 11.17
N ARG A 366 -23.05 4.02 11.93
CA ARG A 366 -24.39 3.55 11.57
C ARG A 366 -25.35 4.72 11.36
N GLU A 367 -25.34 5.70 12.28
CA GLU A 367 -26.21 6.88 12.19
C GLU A 367 -25.90 7.72 10.94
N LEU A 368 -24.61 7.94 10.64
CA LEU A 368 -24.19 8.63 9.42
C LEU A 368 -24.63 7.88 8.16
N LEU A 369 -24.46 6.57 8.12
CA LEU A 369 -24.89 5.72 6.98
C LEU A 369 -26.41 5.69 6.82
N GLY A 370 -27.18 5.89 7.89
CA GLY A 370 -28.65 6.03 7.88
C GLY A 370 -29.13 7.42 7.49
N THR A 371 -28.27 8.45 7.55
CA THR A 371 -28.65 9.84 7.30
C THR A 371 -28.82 10.11 5.80
N SER A 372 -29.98 10.62 5.38
CA SER A 372 -30.31 10.80 3.96
C SER A 372 -29.36 11.75 3.20
N SER A 373 -28.81 12.80 3.86
CA SER A 373 -27.84 13.70 3.23
C SER A 373 -26.51 12.97 2.97
N VAL A 374 -26.04 12.16 3.91
CA VAL A 374 -24.83 11.36 3.77
C VAL A 374 -25.01 10.29 2.69
N GLN A 375 -26.16 9.63 2.63
CA GLN A 375 -26.48 8.66 1.57
C GLN A 375 -26.44 9.31 0.17
N ARG A 376 -26.99 10.53 0.03
CA ARG A 376 -26.88 11.29 -1.22
C ARG A 376 -25.45 11.65 -1.58
N LYS A 377 -24.62 12.05 -0.60
CA LYS A 377 -23.18 12.31 -0.81
C LYS A 377 -22.44 11.05 -1.27
N ILE A 378 -22.71 9.90 -0.65
CA ILE A 378 -22.12 8.60 -1.04
C ILE A 378 -22.51 8.23 -2.48
N ALA A 379 -23.78 8.40 -2.85
CA ALA A 379 -24.24 8.12 -4.21
C ALA A 379 -23.58 9.07 -5.23
N ALA A 380 -23.54 10.36 -4.93
CA ALA A 380 -22.88 11.36 -5.76
C ALA A 380 -21.38 11.11 -5.90
N ALA A 381 -20.70 10.65 -4.83
CA ALA A 381 -19.30 10.22 -4.88
C ALA A 381 -19.12 9.06 -5.86
N GLY A 382 -20.00 8.05 -5.79
CA GLY A 382 -19.97 6.91 -6.70
C GLY A 382 -20.08 7.33 -8.17
N ASP A 383 -21.02 8.23 -8.49
CA ASP A 383 -21.20 8.77 -9.84
C ASP A 383 -19.97 9.58 -10.29
N ALA A 384 -19.52 10.53 -9.47
CA ALA A 384 -18.37 11.37 -9.77
C ALA A 384 -17.08 10.58 -9.98
N TYR A 385 -16.82 9.54 -9.16
CA TYR A 385 -15.60 8.74 -9.31
C TYR A 385 -15.65 7.88 -10.56
N ARG A 386 -16.80 7.32 -10.94
CA ARG A 386 -16.95 6.60 -12.22
C ARG A 386 -16.68 7.53 -13.41
N GLU A 387 -17.29 8.72 -13.40
CA GLU A 387 -17.10 9.70 -14.46
C GLU A 387 -15.64 10.16 -14.58
N ARG A 388 -15.02 10.56 -13.46
CA ARG A 388 -13.62 11.04 -13.44
C ARG A 388 -12.65 9.95 -13.86
N HIS A 389 -12.85 8.71 -13.43
CA HIS A 389 -12.06 7.56 -13.87
C HIS A 389 -12.17 7.34 -15.38
N HIS A 390 -13.39 7.37 -15.91
CA HIS A 390 -13.65 7.23 -17.35
C HIS A 390 -13.03 8.37 -18.17
N LEU A 391 -13.18 9.61 -17.72
CA LEU A 391 -12.60 10.78 -18.39
C LEU A 391 -11.06 10.69 -18.42
N LEU A 392 -10.43 10.34 -17.31
CA LEU A 392 -8.97 10.22 -17.23
C LEU A 392 -8.46 9.11 -18.14
N THR A 393 -9.05 7.91 -18.06
CA THR A 393 -8.63 6.78 -18.92
C THR A 393 -8.85 7.08 -20.40
N THR A 394 -9.94 7.76 -20.77
CA THR A 394 -10.21 8.19 -22.14
C THR A 394 -9.21 9.23 -22.62
N ALA A 395 -8.88 10.23 -21.79
CA ALA A 395 -7.90 11.27 -22.12
C ALA A 395 -6.50 10.69 -22.32
N LEU A 396 -6.12 9.71 -21.52
CA LEU A 396 -4.83 9.01 -21.61
C LEU A 396 -4.77 8.12 -22.86
N LYS A 397 -5.82 7.34 -23.16
CA LYS A 397 -5.89 6.50 -24.38
C LYS A 397 -5.76 7.35 -25.64
N LYS A 398 -6.41 8.52 -25.70
CA LYS A 398 -6.27 9.48 -26.83
C LYS A 398 -4.84 9.98 -27.02
N ARG A 399 -3.97 9.88 -26.00
CA ARG A 399 -2.55 10.28 -26.04
C ARG A 399 -1.59 9.09 -26.19
N GLY A 400 -2.13 7.90 -26.48
CA GLY A 400 -1.35 6.69 -26.75
C GLY A 400 -0.94 5.88 -25.53
N PHE A 401 -1.48 6.18 -24.35
CA PHE A 401 -1.22 5.34 -23.16
C PHE A 401 -2.13 4.11 -23.14
N ASP A 402 -1.53 2.95 -22.89
CA ASP A 402 -2.26 1.69 -22.72
C ASP A 402 -2.77 1.57 -21.29
N VAL A 403 -3.84 2.30 -20.96
CA VAL A 403 -4.48 2.26 -19.65
C VAL A 403 -5.71 1.36 -19.68
N ARG A 404 -5.86 0.55 -18.63
CA ARG A 404 -7.00 -0.37 -18.51
C ARG A 404 -8.27 0.40 -18.14
N THR A 405 -9.39 -0.09 -18.63
CA THR A 405 -10.71 0.42 -18.23
C THR A 405 -11.15 -0.29 -16.97
N GLY A 406 -11.64 0.46 -16.00
CA GLY A 406 -12.08 -0.08 -14.71
C GLY A 406 -13.02 0.87 -13.99
N ALA A 407 -13.10 0.73 -12.68
CA ALA A 407 -13.87 1.61 -11.81
C ALA A 407 -13.09 1.82 -10.50
N GLY A 408 -13.05 3.03 -10.01
CA GLY A 408 -12.33 3.29 -8.76
C GLY A 408 -11.84 4.73 -8.64
N LEU A 409 -11.17 4.99 -7.55
CA LEU A 409 -10.55 6.29 -7.28
C LEU A 409 -9.23 6.46 -8.02
N ASN A 410 -8.59 5.35 -8.38
CA ASN A 410 -7.23 5.31 -8.90
C ASN A 410 -7.18 4.78 -10.34
N VAL A 411 -6.16 5.23 -11.08
CA VAL A 411 -5.80 4.73 -12.41
C VAL A 411 -4.33 4.34 -12.39
N TRP A 412 -4.02 3.14 -12.85
CA TRP A 412 -2.67 2.69 -13.12
C TRP A 412 -2.30 3.05 -14.55
N ILE A 413 -1.17 3.71 -14.72
CA ILE A 413 -0.69 4.16 -16.02
C ILE A 413 0.66 3.50 -16.28
N PRO A 414 0.74 2.55 -17.21
CA PRO A 414 2.02 1.97 -17.61
C PRO A 414 2.95 3.04 -18.17
N VAL A 415 4.18 3.10 -17.67
CA VAL A 415 5.26 3.95 -18.19
C VAL A 415 6.56 3.15 -18.22
N SER A 416 7.34 3.27 -19.28
CA SER A 416 8.57 2.50 -19.47
C SER A 416 9.72 2.93 -18.55
N ASN A 417 9.70 4.16 -18.06
CA ASN A 417 10.73 4.73 -17.21
C ASN A 417 10.10 5.69 -16.18
N GLU A 418 9.60 5.15 -15.07
CA GLU A 418 8.97 5.97 -14.04
C GLU A 418 9.95 6.94 -13.37
N HIS A 419 11.25 6.58 -13.32
CA HIS A 419 12.28 7.40 -12.68
C HIS A 419 12.55 8.69 -13.44
N GLU A 420 12.31 8.72 -14.74
CA GLU A 420 12.40 9.94 -15.53
C GLU A 420 11.06 10.67 -15.64
N VAL A 421 9.96 9.94 -15.75
CA VAL A 421 8.62 10.50 -15.91
C VAL A 421 8.16 11.21 -14.62
N THR A 422 8.39 10.60 -13.46
CA THR A 422 7.90 11.14 -12.17
C THR A 422 8.52 12.52 -11.82
N PRO A 423 9.85 12.75 -11.93
CA PRO A 423 10.41 14.08 -11.68
C PRO A 423 9.90 15.14 -12.64
N ARG A 424 9.75 14.80 -13.94
CA ARG A 424 9.21 15.75 -14.94
C ARG A 424 7.74 16.11 -14.67
N LEU A 425 6.94 15.16 -14.20
CA LEU A 425 5.58 15.44 -13.75
C LEU A 425 5.58 16.38 -12.53
N PHE A 426 6.49 16.14 -11.60
CA PHE A 426 6.63 17.00 -10.43
C PHE A 426 7.01 18.45 -10.83
N GLU A 427 7.97 18.63 -11.72
CA GLU A 427 8.34 19.94 -12.29
C GLU A 427 7.16 20.60 -13.02
N ALA A 428 6.28 19.82 -13.64
CA ALA A 428 5.04 20.28 -14.27
C ALA A 428 3.90 20.52 -13.27
N GLY A 429 4.14 20.41 -11.95
CA GLY A 429 3.15 20.66 -10.90
C GLY A 429 2.28 19.45 -10.53
N TRP A 430 2.68 18.22 -10.86
CA TRP A 430 1.90 17.01 -10.58
C TRP A 430 2.65 16.04 -9.67
N LEU A 431 2.05 15.71 -8.53
CA LEU A 431 2.61 14.74 -7.59
C LEU A 431 1.86 13.40 -7.70
N VAL A 432 2.46 12.45 -8.42
CA VAL A 432 1.94 11.10 -8.63
C VAL A 432 2.53 10.09 -7.63
N ARG A 433 1.99 8.88 -7.59
CA ARG A 433 2.57 7.78 -6.79
C ARG A 433 3.40 6.86 -7.67
N SER A 434 4.63 6.60 -7.25
CA SER A 434 5.57 5.68 -7.92
C SER A 434 5.03 4.26 -7.97
N GLY A 435 5.23 3.56 -9.07
CA GLY A 435 4.82 2.18 -9.26
C GLY A 435 5.55 1.19 -8.38
N ARG A 436 6.76 1.51 -7.99
CA ARG A 436 7.56 0.73 -7.04
C ARG A 436 6.81 0.38 -5.76
N ASP A 437 5.98 1.29 -5.27
CA ASP A 437 5.23 1.06 -4.03
C ASP A 437 4.19 -0.07 -4.17
N PHE A 438 3.83 -0.43 -5.41
CA PHE A 438 2.78 -1.38 -5.73
C PHE A 438 3.28 -2.70 -6.32
N CYS A 439 4.60 -2.84 -6.54
CA CYS A 439 5.19 -4.01 -7.18
C CYS A 439 6.22 -4.68 -6.27
N PHE A 440 6.37 -6.00 -6.41
CA PHE A 440 7.50 -6.74 -5.83
C PHE A 440 8.70 -6.80 -6.78
N GLY A 441 8.44 -6.79 -8.09
CA GLY A 441 9.44 -6.77 -9.15
C GLY A 441 9.71 -5.37 -9.69
N GLU A 442 10.12 -5.30 -10.96
CA GLU A 442 10.35 -4.03 -11.66
C GLU A 442 9.03 -3.25 -11.79
N PRO A 443 9.00 -1.99 -11.40
CA PRO A 443 7.80 -1.17 -11.52
C PRO A 443 7.51 -0.88 -12.99
N SER A 444 6.26 -1.08 -13.41
CA SER A 444 5.82 -0.90 -14.79
C SER A 444 4.85 0.26 -14.97
N GLY A 445 4.79 1.20 -14.03
CA GLY A 445 3.83 2.29 -14.13
C GLY A 445 3.81 3.25 -12.95
N ILE A 446 2.87 4.18 -13.00
CA ILE A 446 2.57 5.13 -11.92
C ILE A 446 1.09 5.04 -11.55
N ARG A 447 0.74 5.34 -10.30
CA ARG A 447 -0.65 5.46 -9.88
C ARG A 447 -1.07 6.92 -9.76
N VAL A 448 -2.26 7.22 -10.29
CA VAL A 448 -2.91 8.52 -10.20
C VAL A 448 -4.27 8.37 -9.53
N THR A 449 -4.57 9.23 -8.57
CA THR A 449 -5.89 9.29 -7.91
C THR A 449 -6.75 10.32 -8.62
N ALA A 450 -7.80 9.86 -9.31
CA ALA A 450 -8.73 10.72 -10.05
C ALA A 450 -9.82 11.34 -9.17
N ALA A 451 -9.99 10.86 -7.94
CA ALA A 451 -11.14 11.17 -7.07
C ALA A 451 -11.42 12.67 -6.88
N ARG A 452 -10.40 13.52 -6.89
CA ARG A 452 -10.52 14.99 -6.69
C ARG A 452 -10.27 15.81 -7.96
N MET A 453 -10.06 15.15 -9.10
CA MET A 453 -9.74 15.85 -10.35
C MET A 453 -11.02 16.42 -10.99
N THR A 454 -10.93 17.63 -11.53
CA THR A 454 -11.95 18.22 -12.42
C THR A 454 -11.63 17.84 -13.86
N THR A 455 -12.57 18.09 -14.79
CA THR A 455 -12.33 17.86 -16.22
C THR A 455 -11.09 18.60 -16.72
N SER A 456 -10.90 19.87 -16.33
CA SER A 456 -9.73 20.65 -16.73
C SER A 456 -8.42 20.09 -16.19
N THR A 457 -8.40 19.66 -14.92
CA THR A 457 -7.21 19.07 -14.31
C THR A 457 -6.89 17.69 -14.89
N ILE A 458 -7.90 16.89 -15.28
CA ILE A 458 -7.70 15.61 -15.98
C ILE A 458 -7.02 15.85 -17.33
N LEU A 459 -7.48 16.80 -18.12
CA LEU A 459 -6.89 17.10 -19.42
C LEU A 459 -5.47 17.66 -19.27
N GLY A 460 -5.25 18.61 -18.34
CA GLY A 460 -3.93 19.17 -18.06
C GLY A 460 -2.92 18.11 -17.58
N PHE A 461 -3.35 17.18 -16.73
CA PHE A 461 -2.50 16.05 -16.32
C PHE A 461 -2.14 15.15 -17.50
N ALA A 462 -3.12 14.78 -18.34
CA ALA A 462 -2.89 13.92 -19.48
C ALA A 462 -1.92 14.54 -20.49
N ASP A 463 -1.98 15.87 -20.71
CA ASP A 463 -1.03 16.61 -21.55
C ASP A 463 0.37 16.65 -20.93
N ALA A 464 0.47 16.93 -19.63
CA ALA A 464 1.75 16.95 -18.91
C ALA A 464 2.43 15.57 -18.94
N LEU A 465 1.67 14.50 -18.73
CA LEU A 465 2.18 13.14 -18.79
C LEU A 465 2.67 12.76 -20.20
N ALA A 466 1.91 13.12 -21.24
CA ALA A 466 2.32 12.86 -22.63
C ALA A 466 3.63 13.56 -22.97
N LYS A 467 3.81 14.81 -22.54
CA LYS A 467 5.07 15.53 -22.68
C LYS A 467 6.21 14.87 -21.90
N ALA A 468 6.00 14.59 -20.61
CA ALA A 468 7.01 13.97 -19.76
C ALA A 468 7.48 12.60 -20.30
N HIS A 469 6.55 11.80 -20.82
CA HIS A 469 6.85 10.48 -21.41
C HIS A 469 7.65 10.59 -22.71
N LYS A 470 7.28 11.54 -23.58
CA LYS A 470 8.01 11.80 -24.84
C LYS A 470 9.45 12.26 -24.57
N ASP A 471 9.63 13.21 -23.65
CA ASP A 471 10.94 13.74 -23.29
C ASP A 471 11.83 12.68 -22.62
N ALA A 472 11.25 11.76 -21.83
CA ALA A 472 11.95 10.61 -21.27
C ALA A 472 12.44 9.62 -22.32
N SER A 473 11.63 9.38 -23.36
CA SER A 473 12.00 8.47 -24.47
C SER A 473 13.13 9.04 -25.35
N THR A 474 13.22 10.36 -25.48
CA THR A 474 14.27 11.02 -26.28
C THR A 474 15.64 10.97 -25.56
N THR A 475 15.68 11.01 -24.25
CA THR A 475 16.92 10.93 -23.46
C THR A 475 17.59 9.54 -23.52
N LEU A 476 16.86 8.48 -23.84
CA LEU A 476 17.41 7.12 -24.01
C LEU A 476 18.09 6.88 -25.36
N ILE A 477 17.90 7.77 -26.34
CA ILE A 477 18.42 7.63 -27.72
C ILE A 477 19.66 8.53 -27.94
N ALA A 478 19.90 9.47 -27.04
CA ALA A 478 21.04 10.38 -27.06
C ALA A 478 22.14 9.91 -26.06
#